data_b5d9a3bba4bd88713875e570dfe80be8
#
_entry.id   b5d9a3bba4bd88713875e570dfe80be8
#
_cell.length_a   1.000
_cell.length_b   1.000
_cell.length_c   1.000
_cell.angle_alpha   90.00
_cell.angle_beta   90.00
_cell.angle_gamma   90.00
#
_symmetry.space_group_name_H-M   'P 1'
#
loop_
_entity.id
_entity.type
_entity.pdbx_description
1 polymer ?
#
loop_
_entity_poly.entity_id
_entity_poly.type
_entity_poly.pdbx_seq_one_letter_code
_entity_poly.pdbx_strand_id
1 'polypeptide(L)'
;VLLLDLDPHACATLHARIYPEDVQYSLHDLFLADEARWPALWPHMVRVQALHGMDVVPGSIRLSELEVDFKERSAKGSVLTKSLVHVRDGYDFVVLDCPPHVGILLVNALVAADLLIIPIQTDFLALHGLKLLFDTLHTLNKALGRPVLYRALPTMYDRRAKACTRVLELLQHKMGHAMFSSVVGVDTRFREASAQGCTIYDIDKNSRGARCYESLAQEVLHLW
;
A
#
# COMPACT_ATOMS: atom_id res chain seq x y z
N VAL A 1 10.11 4.28 -10.10
CA VAL A 1 9.13 3.72 -9.13
C VAL A 1 7.95 3.14 -9.87
N LEU A 2 7.48 1.97 -9.46
CA LEU A 2 6.25 1.35 -9.94
C LEU A 2 5.23 1.31 -8.79
N LEU A 3 4.02 1.86 -9.01
CA LEU A 3 2.90 1.77 -8.07
C LEU A 3 1.91 0.72 -8.57
N LEU A 4 1.56 -0.27 -7.75
CA LEU A 4 0.52 -1.23 -8.00
C LEU A 4 -0.66 -0.97 -7.07
N ASP A 5 -1.83 -0.67 -7.62
CA ASP A 5 -3.06 -0.48 -6.86
C ASP A 5 -3.80 -1.82 -6.74
N LEU A 6 -3.68 -2.46 -5.58
CA LEU A 6 -4.31 -3.73 -5.23
C LEU A 6 -5.67 -3.55 -4.55
N ASP A 7 -6.09 -2.29 -4.27
CA ASP A 7 -7.39 -2.05 -3.66
C ASP A 7 -8.50 -2.06 -4.73
N PRO A 8 -9.56 -2.87 -4.57
CA PRO A 8 -10.73 -2.83 -5.45
C PRO A 8 -11.38 -1.44 -5.58
N HIS A 9 -11.24 -0.57 -4.57
CA HIS A 9 -11.74 0.80 -4.63
C HIS A 9 -10.93 1.71 -5.56
N ALA A 10 -9.73 1.29 -5.98
CA ALA A 10 -8.87 1.97 -6.95
C ALA A 10 -8.59 3.45 -6.60
N CYS A 11 -8.41 3.77 -5.32
CA CYS A 11 -8.20 5.16 -4.88
C CYS A 11 -6.86 5.72 -5.38
N ALA A 12 -5.77 4.93 -5.36
CA ALA A 12 -4.49 5.35 -5.90
C ALA A 12 -4.55 5.57 -7.42
N THR A 13 -5.32 4.73 -8.12
CA THR A 13 -5.60 4.85 -9.55
C THR A 13 -6.28 6.18 -9.89
N LEU A 14 -7.32 6.56 -9.12
CA LEU A 14 -8.01 7.85 -9.28
C LEU A 14 -7.08 9.04 -9.02
N HIS A 15 -6.18 8.96 -8.03
CA HIS A 15 -5.17 9.99 -7.77
C HIS A 15 -4.14 10.12 -8.91
N ALA A 16 -3.92 9.05 -9.68
CA ALA A 16 -3.14 9.09 -10.91
C ALA A 16 -3.94 9.59 -12.13
N ARG A 17 -5.19 10.05 -11.93
CA ARG A 17 -6.12 10.49 -12.98
C ARG A 17 -6.41 9.41 -14.02
N ILE A 18 -6.35 8.18 -13.61
CA ILE A 18 -6.77 7.02 -14.39
C ILE A 18 -8.17 6.64 -13.92
N TYR A 19 -9.11 6.51 -14.85
CA TYR A 19 -10.47 6.10 -14.52
C TYR A 19 -10.57 4.58 -14.57
N PRO A 20 -10.95 3.91 -13.46
CA PRO A 20 -10.99 2.44 -13.40
C PRO A 20 -11.87 1.78 -14.47
N GLU A 21 -12.91 2.48 -14.94
CA GLU A 21 -13.79 2.03 -16.01
C GLU A 21 -13.10 1.97 -17.39
N ASP A 22 -12.03 2.74 -17.61
CA ASP A 22 -11.25 2.76 -18.84
C ASP A 22 -10.09 1.74 -18.84
N VAL A 23 -9.95 0.98 -17.74
CA VAL A 23 -8.87 0.00 -17.58
C VAL A 23 -9.23 -1.30 -18.26
N GLN A 24 -8.55 -1.63 -19.36
CA GLN A 24 -8.75 -2.89 -20.09
C GLN A 24 -8.05 -4.07 -19.42
N TYR A 25 -6.81 -3.86 -18.93
CA TYR A 25 -6.00 -4.85 -18.27
C TYR A 25 -5.58 -4.35 -16.90
N SER A 26 -5.77 -5.17 -15.88
CA SER A 26 -5.44 -4.88 -14.50
C SER A 26 -4.78 -6.09 -13.82
N LEU A 27 -4.41 -5.95 -12.57
CA LEU A 27 -3.91 -7.08 -11.78
C LEU A 27 -4.89 -8.24 -11.69
N HIS A 28 -6.21 -8.01 -11.82
CA HIS A 28 -7.20 -9.09 -11.90
C HIS A 28 -6.88 -10.08 -13.03
N ASP A 29 -6.52 -9.57 -14.22
CA ASP A 29 -6.19 -10.42 -15.38
C ASP A 29 -4.89 -11.20 -15.14
N LEU A 30 -3.92 -10.60 -14.44
CA LEU A 30 -2.69 -11.27 -14.03
C LEU A 30 -2.97 -12.45 -13.09
N PHE A 31 -3.84 -12.25 -12.10
CA PHE A 31 -4.20 -13.28 -11.12
C PHE A 31 -4.95 -14.48 -11.74
N LEU A 32 -5.70 -14.25 -12.82
CA LEU A 32 -6.43 -15.30 -13.50
C LEU A 32 -5.60 -16.03 -14.58
N ALA A 33 -4.54 -15.39 -15.08
CA ALA A 33 -3.70 -15.94 -16.13
C ALA A 33 -2.77 -17.05 -15.63
N ASP A 34 -2.42 -17.96 -16.54
CA ASP A 34 -1.32 -18.90 -16.33
C ASP A 34 0.02 -18.17 -16.30
N GLU A 35 1.00 -18.72 -15.56
CA GLU A 35 2.34 -18.14 -15.37
C GLU A 35 3.03 -17.79 -16.72
N ALA A 36 2.87 -18.62 -17.73
CA ALA A 36 3.44 -18.40 -19.07
C ALA A 36 2.95 -17.12 -19.77
N ARG A 37 1.80 -16.56 -19.35
CA ARG A 37 1.21 -15.35 -19.95
C ARG A 37 1.65 -14.08 -19.23
N TRP A 38 2.19 -14.15 -18.02
CA TRP A 38 2.53 -12.97 -17.22
C TRP A 38 3.48 -11.99 -17.94
N PRO A 39 4.58 -12.43 -18.59
CA PRO A 39 5.47 -11.49 -19.29
C PRO A 39 4.76 -10.65 -20.35
N ALA A 40 3.78 -11.24 -21.03
CA ALA A 40 3.02 -10.55 -22.07
C ALA A 40 1.96 -9.59 -21.49
N LEU A 41 1.46 -9.82 -20.28
CA LEU A 41 0.42 -8.99 -19.65
C LEU A 41 0.98 -7.69 -19.09
N TRP A 42 2.20 -7.69 -18.49
CA TRP A 42 2.78 -6.53 -17.84
C TRP A 42 2.78 -5.27 -18.72
N PRO A 43 3.25 -5.29 -19.98
CA PRO A 43 3.24 -4.10 -20.85
C PRO A 43 1.85 -3.52 -21.11
N HIS A 44 0.79 -4.33 -21.01
CA HIS A 44 -0.59 -3.88 -21.21
C HIS A 44 -1.20 -3.26 -19.94
N MET A 45 -0.69 -3.64 -18.76
CA MET A 45 -1.19 -3.14 -17.48
C MET A 45 -0.50 -1.85 -17.05
N VAL A 46 0.81 -1.71 -17.31
CA VAL A 46 1.59 -0.56 -16.85
C VAL A 46 1.22 0.71 -17.62
N ARG A 47 0.87 1.76 -16.88
CA ARG A 47 0.68 3.13 -17.39
C ARG A 47 1.95 3.92 -17.10
N VAL A 48 2.76 4.11 -18.12
CA VAL A 48 4.10 4.75 -18.02
C VAL A 48 3.95 6.22 -17.67
N GLN A 49 4.74 6.69 -16.69
CA GLN A 49 4.81 8.09 -16.24
C GLN A 49 3.43 8.70 -15.87
N ALA A 50 2.51 7.86 -15.42
CA ALA A 50 1.13 8.26 -15.14
C ALA A 50 1.01 9.27 -13.97
N LEU A 51 1.93 9.23 -12.98
CA LEU A 51 1.89 10.09 -11.80
C LEU A 51 3.31 10.56 -11.44
N HIS A 52 3.62 11.84 -11.69
CA HIS A 52 4.92 12.46 -11.35
C HIS A 52 6.15 11.64 -11.77
N GLY A 53 6.10 11.05 -12.97
CA GLY A 53 7.18 10.19 -13.48
C GLY A 53 7.19 8.77 -12.89
N MET A 54 6.22 8.41 -12.06
CA MET A 54 6.01 7.02 -11.65
C MET A 54 5.14 6.29 -12.66
N ASP A 55 5.45 5.01 -12.85
CA ASP A 55 4.58 4.10 -13.56
C ASP A 55 3.51 3.54 -12.64
N VAL A 56 2.31 3.33 -13.16
CA VAL A 56 1.16 2.88 -12.36
C VAL A 56 0.53 1.65 -13.01
N VAL A 57 0.29 0.61 -12.22
CA VAL A 57 -0.64 -0.48 -12.58
C VAL A 57 -1.96 -0.19 -11.88
N PRO A 58 -3.01 0.15 -12.63
CA PRO A 58 -4.27 0.59 -12.05
C PRO A 58 -5.02 -0.53 -11.36
N GLY A 59 -5.72 -0.18 -10.28
CA GLY A 59 -6.69 -1.02 -9.60
C GLY A 59 -8.00 -1.14 -10.41
N SER A 60 -8.81 -2.10 -10.04
CA SER A 60 -10.12 -2.34 -10.65
C SER A 60 -11.06 -2.98 -9.65
N ILE A 61 -12.35 -2.65 -9.71
CA ILE A 61 -13.38 -3.28 -8.88
C ILE A 61 -13.41 -4.80 -9.05
N ARG A 62 -12.98 -5.32 -10.21
CA ARG A 62 -12.86 -6.75 -10.48
C ARG A 62 -11.92 -7.48 -9.51
N LEU A 63 -10.99 -6.77 -8.88
CA LEU A 63 -10.13 -7.37 -7.84
C LEU A 63 -10.94 -7.94 -6.68
N SER A 64 -12.15 -7.44 -6.41
CA SER A 64 -13.04 -7.99 -5.38
C SER A 64 -13.50 -9.41 -5.69
N GLU A 65 -13.58 -9.80 -6.97
CA GLU A 65 -13.96 -11.15 -7.41
C GLU A 65 -12.93 -12.18 -6.93
N LEU A 66 -11.64 -11.79 -6.87
CA LEU A 66 -10.57 -12.66 -6.43
C LEU A 66 -10.72 -13.08 -4.96
N GLU A 67 -11.29 -12.24 -4.12
CA GLU A 67 -11.51 -12.55 -2.70
C GLU A 67 -12.56 -13.65 -2.51
N VAL A 68 -13.48 -13.82 -3.46
CA VAL A 68 -14.50 -14.87 -3.46
C VAL A 68 -13.94 -16.17 -4.05
N ASP A 69 -13.29 -16.09 -5.21
CA ASP A 69 -12.89 -17.26 -6.01
C ASP A 69 -11.64 -17.97 -5.44
N PHE A 70 -10.84 -17.28 -4.64
CA PHE A 70 -9.55 -17.81 -4.18
C PHE A 70 -9.60 -18.63 -2.89
N LYS A 71 -10.73 -18.69 -2.21
CA LYS A 71 -10.90 -19.54 -1.02
C LYS A 71 -10.58 -21.01 -1.25
N GLU A 72 -10.73 -21.49 -2.50
CA GLU A 72 -10.55 -22.89 -2.87
C GLU A 72 -9.20 -23.23 -3.52
N ARG A 73 -8.32 -22.24 -3.77
CA ARG A 73 -7.07 -22.46 -4.52
C ARG A 73 -5.84 -22.19 -3.67
N SER A 74 -5.35 -23.19 -2.98
CA SER A 74 -4.20 -23.13 -2.04
C SER A 74 -2.85 -22.65 -2.63
N ALA A 75 -2.70 -22.54 -3.95
CA ALA A 75 -1.43 -22.17 -4.61
C ALA A 75 -1.26 -20.68 -4.94
N LYS A 76 -2.24 -19.81 -4.61
CA LYS A 76 -2.29 -18.46 -5.16
C LYS A 76 -1.78 -17.32 -4.25
N GLY A 77 -1.22 -17.63 -3.09
CA GLY A 77 -0.60 -16.62 -2.22
C GLY A 77 0.71 -16.02 -2.73
N SER A 78 1.28 -16.53 -3.84
CA SER A 78 2.57 -16.11 -4.39
C SER A 78 2.52 -15.64 -5.84
N VAL A 79 1.33 -15.40 -6.41
CA VAL A 79 1.16 -14.93 -7.79
C VAL A 79 1.94 -13.64 -8.03
N LEU A 80 1.75 -12.66 -7.13
CA LEU A 80 2.40 -11.36 -7.27
C LEU A 80 3.93 -11.47 -7.20
N THR A 81 4.46 -12.20 -6.22
CA THR A 81 5.92 -12.41 -6.08
C THR A 81 6.52 -13.04 -7.33
N LYS A 82 5.88 -14.07 -7.87
CA LYS A 82 6.37 -14.77 -9.06
C LYS A 82 6.26 -13.90 -10.32
N SER A 83 5.18 -13.15 -10.46
CA SER A 83 4.97 -12.31 -11.65
C SER A 83 5.86 -11.07 -11.67
N LEU A 84 6.15 -10.47 -10.51
CA LEU A 84 6.99 -9.28 -10.40
C LEU A 84 8.42 -9.48 -10.91
N VAL A 85 8.93 -10.72 -10.96
CA VAL A 85 10.27 -10.98 -11.50
C VAL A 85 10.43 -10.54 -12.97
N HIS A 86 9.32 -10.40 -13.70
CA HIS A 86 9.32 -9.99 -15.10
C HIS A 86 9.38 -8.48 -15.32
N VAL A 87 9.23 -7.67 -14.25
CA VAL A 87 9.12 -6.21 -14.38
C VAL A 87 9.95 -5.45 -13.36
N ARG A 88 10.20 -5.99 -12.18
CA ARG A 88 10.80 -5.29 -11.05
C ARG A 88 12.19 -4.73 -11.32
N ASP A 89 13.01 -5.39 -12.13
CA ASP A 89 14.40 -4.98 -12.41
C ASP A 89 14.49 -3.61 -13.16
N GLY A 90 13.36 -3.12 -13.68
CA GLY A 90 13.23 -1.79 -14.27
C GLY A 90 12.96 -0.67 -13.24
N TYR A 91 12.85 -0.99 -11.94
CA TYR A 91 12.44 -0.04 -10.91
C TYR A 91 13.27 -0.16 -9.64
N ASP A 92 13.64 0.99 -9.05
CA ASP A 92 14.32 1.02 -7.75
C ASP A 92 13.36 0.64 -6.61
N PHE A 93 12.07 1.01 -6.76
CA PHE A 93 11.01 0.74 -5.79
C PHE A 93 9.74 0.27 -6.48
N VAL A 94 9.10 -0.74 -5.88
CA VAL A 94 7.74 -1.17 -6.20
C VAL A 94 6.88 -0.92 -4.97
N VAL A 95 5.87 -0.06 -5.10
CA VAL A 95 4.93 0.29 -4.03
C VAL A 95 3.61 -0.45 -4.26
N LEU A 96 3.13 -1.16 -3.24
CA LEU A 96 1.90 -1.94 -3.29
C LEU A 96 0.84 -1.23 -2.42
N ASP A 97 -0.16 -0.60 -3.04
CA ASP A 97 -1.32 -0.07 -2.32
C ASP A 97 -2.32 -1.19 -2.06
N CYS A 98 -2.60 -1.46 -0.79
CA CYS A 98 -3.28 -2.67 -0.35
C CYS A 98 -4.67 -2.38 0.21
N PRO A 99 -5.64 -3.29 0.00
CA PRO A 99 -6.95 -3.18 0.63
C PRO A 99 -6.84 -3.27 2.17
N PRO A 100 -7.80 -2.65 2.91
CA PRO A 100 -7.75 -2.62 4.37
C PRO A 100 -8.12 -3.94 5.05
N HIS A 101 -8.64 -4.91 4.31
CA HIS A 101 -9.06 -6.21 4.86
C HIS A 101 -8.05 -7.31 4.58
N VAL A 102 -8.05 -8.33 5.45
CA VAL A 102 -7.20 -9.50 5.29
C VAL A 102 -7.83 -10.46 4.29
N GLY A 103 -7.25 -10.53 3.09
CA GLY A 103 -7.69 -11.39 2.02
C GLY A 103 -6.52 -11.82 1.13
N ILE A 104 -6.83 -12.41 -0.02
CA ILE A 104 -5.81 -12.95 -0.93
C ILE A 104 -4.91 -11.86 -1.51
N LEU A 105 -5.44 -10.67 -1.75
CA LEU A 105 -4.68 -9.54 -2.28
C LEU A 105 -3.63 -9.08 -1.28
N LEU A 106 -4.03 -8.87 -0.01
CA LEU A 106 -3.10 -8.51 1.06
C LEU A 106 -2.05 -9.60 1.28
N VAL A 107 -2.44 -10.88 1.27
CA VAL A 107 -1.48 -12.01 1.41
C VAL A 107 -0.44 -11.98 0.30
N ASN A 108 -0.84 -11.77 -0.97
CA ASN A 108 0.08 -11.66 -2.09
C ASN A 108 1.04 -10.48 -1.93
N ALA A 109 0.54 -9.32 -1.49
CA ALA A 109 1.36 -8.15 -1.23
C ALA A 109 2.40 -8.43 -0.12
N LEU A 110 1.98 -9.03 1.01
CA LEU A 110 2.86 -9.35 2.13
C LEU A 110 3.94 -10.39 1.77
N VAL A 111 3.61 -11.35 0.90
CA VAL A 111 4.57 -12.35 0.41
C VAL A 111 5.58 -11.71 -0.54
N ALA A 112 5.16 -10.73 -1.34
CA ALA A 112 6.01 -10.05 -2.31
C ALA A 112 6.87 -8.94 -1.71
N ALA A 113 6.42 -8.30 -0.62
CA ALA A 113 7.07 -7.13 -0.05
C ALA A 113 8.32 -7.46 0.76
N ASP A 114 9.31 -6.55 0.69
CA ASP A 114 10.48 -6.53 1.55
C ASP A 114 10.19 -5.78 2.85
N LEU A 115 9.31 -4.76 2.80
CA LEU A 115 8.88 -3.97 3.95
C LEU A 115 7.38 -3.69 3.89
N LEU A 116 6.68 -3.93 4.99
CA LEU A 116 5.31 -3.51 5.22
C LEU A 116 5.31 -2.17 5.97
N ILE A 117 4.74 -1.14 5.37
CA ILE A 117 4.40 0.11 6.06
C ILE A 117 2.97 0.01 6.58
N ILE A 118 2.78 0.19 7.89
CA ILE A 118 1.48 0.10 8.55
C ILE A 118 1.03 1.52 8.97
N PRO A 119 0.16 2.19 8.18
CA PRO A 119 -0.43 3.44 8.62
C PRO A 119 -1.39 3.19 9.79
N ILE A 120 -1.17 3.89 10.90
CA ILE A 120 -1.99 3.75 12.11
C ILE A 120 -2.55 5.12 12.46
N GLN A 121 -3.87 5.26 12.36
CA GLN A 121 -4.52 6.47 12.86
C GLN A 121 -4.28 6.60 14.37
N THR A 122 -3.99 7.82 14.82
CA THR A 122 -3.79 8.11 16.25
C THR A 122 -5.13 8.20 16.98
N ASP A 123 -5.94 7.14 16.81
CA ASP A 123 -7.25 6.93 17.42
C ASP A 123 -7.27 5.60 18.17
N PHE A 124 -8.02 5.55 19.27
CA PHE A 124 -8.07 4.36 20.14
C PHE A 124 -8.66 3.14 19.43
N LEU A 125 -9.63 3.36 18.54
CA LEU A 125 -10.27 2.27 17.78
C LEU A 125 -9.32 1.64 16.77
N ALA A 126 -8.39 2.41 16.20
CA ALA A 126 -7.40 1.89 15.27
C ALA A 126 -6.50 0.80 15.90
N LEU A 127 -6.27 0.87 17.21
CA LEU A 127 -5.47 -0.13 17.93
C LEU A 127 -6.11 -1.53 17.94
N HIS A 128 -7.44 -1.63 17.84
CA HIS A 128 -8.13 -2.92 17.76
C HIS A 128 -7.85 -3.65 16.44
N GLY A 129 -7.77 -2.92 15.32
CA GLY A 129 -7.46 -3.50 14.01
C GLY A 129 -6.04 -4.09 13.93
N LEU A 130 -5.10 -3.54 14.69
CA LEU A 130 -3.71 -4.02 14.71
C LEU A 130 -3.58 -5.47 15.18
N LYS A 131 -4.42 -5.91 16.13
CA LYS A 131 -4.37 -7.29 16.62
C LYS A 131 -4.58 -8.29 15.48
N LEU A 132 -5.63 -8.10 14.67
CA LEU A 132 -5.92 -8.98 13.54
C LEU A 132 -4.78 -8.99 12.52
N LEU A 133 -4.19 -7.82 12.23
CA LEU A 133 -3.04 -7.72 11.34
C LEU A 133 -1.85 -8.50 11.89
N PHE A 134 -1.50 -8.34 13.18
CA PHE A 134 -0.38 -9.06 13.79
C PHE A 134 -0.61 -10.57 13.88
N ASP A 135 -1.84 -11.02 14.15
CA ASP A 135 -2.19 -12.44 14.12
C ASP A 135 -2.00 -13.02 12.69
N THR A 136 -2.36 -12.23 11.67
CA THR A 136 -2.13 -12.58 10.26
C THR A 136 -0.65 -12.64 9.93
N LEU A 137 0.14 -11.62 10.31
CA LEU A 137 1.59 -11.60 10.12
C LEU A 137 2.27 -12.79 10.81
N HIS A 138 1.84 -13.14 12.03
CA HIS A 138 2.37 -14.30 12.74
C HIS A 138 2.12 -15.61 11.99
N THR A 139 0.92 -15.78 11.46
CA THR A 139 0.55 -16.95 10.65
C THR A 139 1.38 -17.02 9.36
N LEU A 140 1.51 -15.88 8.65
CA LEU A 140 2.31 -15.79 7.44
C LEU A 140 3.80 -16.06 7.70
N ASN A 141 4.38 -15.49 8.77
CA ASN A 141 5.79 -15.73 9.13
C ASN A 141 6.08 -17.21 9.32
N LYS A 142 5.15 -17.95 9.96
CA LYS A 142 5.28 -19.42 10.10
C LYS A 142 5.22 -20.12 8.74
N ALA A 143 4.29 -19.71 7.87
CA ALA A 143 4.12 -20.34 6.55
C ALA A 143 5.30 -20.04 5.60
N LEU A 144 5.86 -18.84 5.67
CA LEU A 144 6.98 -18.40 4.84
C LEU A 144 8.35 -18.85 5.37
N GLY A 145 8.45 -19.26 6.64
CA GLY A 145 9.74 -19.55 7.30
C GLY A 145 10.64 -18.32 7.45
N ARG A 146 10.10 -17.12 7.25
CA ARG A 146 10.80 -15.84 7.41
C ARG A 146 9.88 -14.76 8.00
N PRO A 147 10.41 -13.78 8.75
CA PRO A 147 9.60 -12.66 9.21
C PRO A 147 9.27 -11.71 8.06
N VAL A 148 8.04 -11.19 8.05
CA VAL A 148 7.66 -10.00 7.28
C VAL A 148 8.13 -8.79 8.08
N LEU A 149 9.07 -8.03 7.52
CA LEU A 149 9.55 -6.79 8.14
C LEU A 149 8.46 -5.72 8.06
N TYR A 150 8.28 -4.96 9.13
CA TYR A 150 7.29 -3.87 9.14
C TYR A 150 7.78 -2.64 9.87
N ARG A 151 7.19 -1.49 9.51
CA ARG A 151 7.32 -0.20 10.22
C ARG A 151 5.95 0.44 10.36
N ALA A 152 5.63 0.86 11.57
CA ALA A 152 4.40 1.60 11.85
C ALA A 152 4.59 3.09 11.52
N LEU A 153 3.59 3.67 10.86
CA LEU A 153 3.51 5.10 10.54
C LEU A 153 2.30 5.71 11.25
N PRO A 154 2.48 6.51 12.32
CA PRO A 154 1.38 7.23 12.92
C PRO A 154 0.80 8.26 11.94
N THR A 155 -0.51 8.23 11.76
CA THR A 155 -1.23 9.10 10.83
C THR A 155 -2.40 9.80 11.51
N MET A 156 -2.99 10.80 10.82
CA MET A 156 -4.15 11.57 11.32
C MET A 156 -3.91 12.21 12.70
N TYR A 157 -2.65 12.53 13.00
CA TYR A 157 -2.28 13.10 14.29
C TYR A 157 -2.75 14.55 14.44
N ASP A 158 -3.60 14.81 15.41
CA ASP A 158 -3.96 16.17 15.83
C ASP A 158 -3.34 16.46 17.20
N ARG A 159 -2.30 17.32 17.20
CA ARG A 159 -1.60 17.74 18.43
C ARG A 159 -2.48 18.44 19.48
N ARG A 160 -3.66 18.95 19.06
CA ARG A 160 -4.62 19.60 19.97
C ARG A 160 -5.48 18.58 20.73
N ALA A 161 -5.58 17.36 20.22
CA ALA A 161 -6.37 16.31 20.81
C ALA A 161 -5.53 15.45 21.76
N LYS A 162 -5.79 15.56 23.07
CA LYS A 162 -5.09 14.76 24.10
C LYS A 162 -5.21 13.25 23.86
N ALA A 163 -6.32 12.79 23.26
CA ALA A 163 -6.49 11.38 22.89
C ALA A 163 -5.45 10.94 21.87
N CYS A 164 -5.20 11.73 20.80
CA CYS A 164 -4.18 11.43 19.80
C CYS A 164 -2.77 11.36 20.43
N THR A 165 -2.43 12.29 21.33
CA THR A 165 -1.14 12.27 22.03
C THR A 165 -0.97 11.00 22.85
N ARG A 166 -1.98 10.58 23.62
CA ARG A 166 -1.94 9.34 24.39
C ARG A 166 -1.76 8.09 23.52
N VAL A 167 -2.45 8.04 22.38
CA VAL A 167 -2.31 6.92 21.43
C VAL A 167 -0.91 6.90 20.82
N LEU A 168 -0.36 8.05 20.45
CA LEU A 168 1.01 8.15 19.93
C LEU A 168 2.04 7.67 20.96
N GLU A 169 1.94 8.11 22.22
CA GLU A 169 2.80 7.65 23.31
C GLU A 169 2.71 6.13 23.53
N LEU A 170 1.49 5.58 23.48
CA LEU A 170 1.27 4.14 23.58
C LEU A 170 1.92 3.35 22.44
N LEU A 171 1.80 3.84 21.21
CA LEU A 171 2.46 3.25 20.03
C LEU A 171 3.98 3.31 20.19
N GLN A 172 4.53 4.45 20.57
CA GLN A 172 5.96 4.63 20.82
C GLN A 172 6.48 3.66 21.89
N HIS A 173 5.74 3.50 22.97
CA HIS A 173 6.14 2.57 24.05
C HIS A 173 6.11 1.11 23.59
N LYS A 174 5.09 0.71 22.80
CA LYS A 174 4.91 -0.68 22.37
C LYS A 174 5.73 -1.06 21.15
N MET A 175 5.94 -0.14 20.22
CA MET A 175 6.47 -0.39 18.89
C MET A 175 7.63 0.53 18.50
N GLY A 176 8.20 1.29 19.44
CA GLY A 176 9.15 2.37 19.13
C GLY A 176 10.28 1.96 18.17
N HIS A 177 10.84 0.77 18.34
CA HIS A 177 11.89 0.21 17.47
C HIS A 177 11.39 -0.14 16.05
N ALA A 178 10.08 -0.31 15.88
CA ALA A 178 9.42 -0.65 14.62
C ALA A 178 8.51 0.49 14.11
N MET A 179 8.82 1.74 14.49
CA MET A 179 8.09 2.92 14.01
C MET A 179 8.99 3.80 13.16
N PHE A 180 8.39 4.54 12.23
CA PHE A 180 9.01 5.71 11.63
C PHE A 180 9.07 6.86 12.64
N SER A 181 10.08 7.71 12.54
CA SER A 181 10.16 8.96 13.30
C SER A 181 9.14 9.99 12.77
N SER A 182 8.81 9.88 11.50
CA SER A 182 7.77 10.69 10.86
C SER A 182 6.39 10.39 11.42
N VAL A 183 5.61 11.46 11.65
CA VAL A 183 4.22 11.41 12.09
C VAL A 183 3.38 12.27 11.13
N VAL A 184 2.43 11.66 10.43
CA VAL A 184 1.57 12.40 9.49
C VAL A 184 0.40 13.03 10.23
N GLY A 185 0.43 14.37 10.32
CA GLY A 185 -0.63 15.13 10.97
C GLY A 185 -1.87 15.33 10.09
N VAL A 186 -2.97 15.75 10.70
CA VAL A 186 -4.17 16.20 9.98
C VAL A 186 -3.82 17.44 9.16
N ASP A 187 -4.10 17.38 7.85
CA ASP A 187 -3.98 18.51 6.92
C ASP A 187 -5.17 18.47 5.94
N THR A 188 -5.90 19.60 5.83
CA THR A 188 -7.08 19.71 4.95
C THR A 188 -6.73 19.59 3.49
N ARG A 189 -5.49 19.89 3.10
CA ARG A 189 -4.99 19.78 1.73
C ARG A 189 -5.02 18.33 1.20
N PHE A 190 -4.95 17.32 2.07
CA PHE A 190 -5.19 15.93 1.65
C PHE A 190 -6.61 15.74 1.08
N ARG A 191 -7.63 16.39 1.71
CA ARG A 191 -9.01 16.31 1.22
C ARG A 191 -9.19 17.07 -0.08
N GLU A 192 -8.53 18.22 -0.22
CA GLU A 192 -8.52 19.00 -1.45
C GLU A 192 -7.88 18.20 -2.60
N ALA A 193 -6.73 17.57 -2.34
CA ALA A 193 -6.05 16.69 -3.29
C ALA A 193 -6.93 15.52 -3.72
N SER A 194 -7.56 14.83 -2.77
CA SER A 194 -8.48 13.73 -3.07
C SER A 194 -9.69 14.19 -3.91
N ALA A 195 -10.26 15.34 -3.60
CA ALA A 195 -11.39 15.88 -4.36
C ALA A 195 -11.01 16.26 -5.81
N GLN A 196 -9.74 16.56 -6.07
CA GLN A 196 -9.22 16.93 -7.38
C GLN A 196 -8.56 15.74 -8.12
N GLY A 197 -8.51 14.56 -7.52
CA GLY A 197 -7.83 13.39 -8.09
C GLY A 197 -6.35 13.67 -8.36
N CYS A 198 -5.64 14.24 -7.38
CA CYS A 198 -4.23 14.58 -7.49
C CYS A 198 -3.51 14.38 -6.16
N THR A 199 -2.20 14.61 -6.11
CA THR A 199 -1.43 14.49 -4.88
C THR A 199 -1.41 15.80 -4.09
N ILE A 200 -1.06 15.73 -2.79
CA ILE A 200 -0.90 16.93 -1.96
C ILE A 200 0.21 17.86 -2.49
N TYR A 201 1.18 17.31 -3.23
CA TYR A 201 2.25 18.10 -3.87
C TYR A 201 1.74 18.97 -5.00
N ASP A 202 0.65 18.56 -5.69
CA ASP A 202 -0.02 19.36 -6.72
C ASP A 202 -0.79 20.53 -6.11
N ILE A 203 -1.29 20.37 -4.87
CA ILE A 203 -2.02 21.42 -4.17
C ILE A 203 -1.06 22.41 -3.50
N ASP A 204 -0.15 21.91 -2.67
CA ASP A 204 0.84 22.73 -1.94
C ASP A 204 2.01 21.87 -1.46
N LYS A 205 3.09 21.89 -2.24
CA LYS A 205 4.33 21.15 -1.89
C LYS A 205 5.00 21.62 -0.59
N ASN A 206 4.68 22.82 -0.11
CA ASN A 206 5.19 23.39 1.14
C ASN A 206 4.26 23.17 2.33
N SER A 207 3.13 22.49 2.13
CA SER A 207 2.19 22.16 3.20
C SER A 207 2.86 21.29 4.27
N ARG A 208 2.26 21.26 5.45
CA ARG A 208 2.73 20.39 6.53
C ARG A 208 2.63 18.91 6.14
N GLY A 209 1.53 18.54 5.50
CA GLY A 209 1.30 17.18 5.03
C GLY A 209 2.34 16.75 4.00
N ALA A 210 2.64 17.58 2.99
CA ALA A 210 3.66 17.29 1.98
C ALA A 210 5.05 17.08 2.63
N ARG A 211 5.45 17.98 3.54
CA ARG A 211 6.72 17.83 4.27
C ARG A 211 6.80 16.58 5.15
N CYS A 212 5.68 16.15 5.75
CA CYS A 212 5.66 14.90 6.51
C CYS A 212 5.94 13.68 5.61
N TYR A 213 5.33 13.64 4.42
CA TYR A 213 5.59 12.57 3.46
C TYR A 213 6.99 12.64 2.84
N GLU A 214 7.54 13.83 2.64
CA GLU A 214 8.93 13.99 2.21
C GLU A 214 9.90 13.42 3.26
N SER A 215 9.68 13.74 4.55
CA SER A 215 10.47 13.18 5.65
C SER A 215 10.33 11.65 5.70
N LEU A 216 9.12 11.12 5.54
CA LEU A 216 8.89 9.68 5.47
C LEU A 216 9.65 9.05 4.30
N ALA A 217 9.63 9.65 3.12
CA ALA A 217 10.36 9.16 1.95
C ALA A 217 11.88 9.10 2.22
N GLN A 218 12.43 10.12 2.88
CA GLN A 218 13.83 10.11 3.29
C GLN A 218 14.13 8.98 4.29
N GLU A 219 13.27 8.75 5.28
CA GLU A 219 13.43 7.63 6.22
C GLU A 219 13.38 6.28 5.49
N VAL A 220 12.47 6.10 4.52
CA VAL A 220 12.39 4.88 3.71
C VAL A 220 13.66 4.68 2.92
N LEU A 221 14.17 5.71 2.23
CA LEU A 221 15.42 5.64 1.46
C LEU A 221 16.64 5.26 2.32
N HIS A 222 16.66 5.61 3.61
CA HIS A 222 17.76 5.25 4.52
C HIS A 222 17.68 3.80 5.06
N LEU A 223 16.63 3.05 4.73
CA LEU A 223 16.52 1.64 5.13
C LEU A 223 17.23 0.70 4.15
N TRP A 224 17.63 1.18 2.98
CA TRP A 224 18.40 0.52 1.94
C TRP A 224 19.69 1.30 1.62
#